data_3d83c35a141ae4f455902518c953a634
#
_entry.id   3d83c35a141ae4f455902518c953a634
#
_cell.length_a   1.000
_cell.length_b   1.000
_cell.length_c   1.000
_cell.angle_alpha   90.00
_cell.angle_beta   90.00
_cell.angle_gamma   90.00
#
_symmetry.space_group_name_H-M   'P 1'
#
loop_
_entity.id
_entity.type
_entity.pdbx_description
1 polymer ?
#
loop_
_entity_poly.entity_id
_entity_poly.type
_entity_poly.pdbx_seq_one_letter_code
_entity_poly.pdbx_strand_id
1 'polypeptide(L)'
;RAPAQLANASAAIAALRALLPVLAISDAAIADGVRSARLAGRMQVLPGPVEIVLDVAHNPQAAQQLAVWLGANRPRGANLAVFAALADKDVANEVAALMAHIDLWYLAGLADVGGRGQPVEQLWQKVGSLLSRSLATRHATVVQALAAARKSARAGDRIVVFGSFHTVGEALAALAPAA
;
A
#
# COMPACT_ATOMS: atom_id res chain seq x y z
N ARG A 1 8.85 8.86 -8.32
CA ARG A 1 8.10 7.67 -8.81
C ARG A 1 8.72 6.41 -8.19
N ALA A 2 7.92 5.40 -7.86
CA ALA A 2 8.45 4.16 -7.30
C ALA A 2 9.22 3.35 -8.37
N PRO A 3 10.33 2.66 -8.01
CA PRO A 3 11.11 1.87 -8.98
C PRO A 3 10.27 0.83 -9.74
N ALA A 4 9.30 0.18 -9.07
CA ALA A 4 8.39 -0.78 -9.70
C ALA A 4 7.54 -0.15 -10.82
N GLN A 5 7.22 1.14 -10.76
CA GLN A 5 6.47 1.83 -11.79
C GLN A 5 7.27 2.00 -13.09
N LEU A 6 8.59 2.16 -12.99
CA LEU A 6 9.47 2.22 -14.16
C LEU A 6 9.54 0.87 -14.86
N ALA A 7 9.69 -0.22 -14.11
CA ALA A 7 9.70 -1.58 -14.68
C ALA A 7 8.35 -1.92 -15.35
N ASN A 8 7.24 -1.59 -14.70
CA ASN A 8 5.90 -1.78 -15.27
C ASN A 8 5.69 -0.95 -16.55
N ALA A 9 6.13 0.31 -16.56
CA ALA A 9 6.08 1.15 -17.76
C ALA A 9 6.93 0.59 -18.89
N SER A 10 8.14 0.12 -18.59
CA SER A 10 9.02 -0.52 -19.58
C SER A 10 8.40 -1.77 -20.20
N ALA A 11 7.79 -2.63 -19.36
CA ALA A 11 7.09 -3.82 -19.82
C ALA A 11 5.87 -3.46 -20.71
N ALA A 12 5.08 -2.46 -20.29
CA ALA A 12 3.95 -1.98 -21.09
C ALA A 12 4.38 -1.40 -22.44
N ILE A 13 5.46 -0.61 -22.48
CA ILE A 13 6.03 -0.07 -23.72
C ILE A 13 6.51 -1.21 -24.63
N ALA A 14 7.21 -2.21 -24.07
CA ALA A 14 7.67 -3.35 -24.84
C ALA A 14 6.50 -4.14 -25.46
N ALA A 15 5.44 -4.39 -24.68
CA ALA A 15 4.24 -5.05 -25.18
C ALA A 15 3.55 -4.25 -26.28
N LEU A 16 3.39 -2.93 -26.11
CA LEU A 16 2.80 -2.06 -27.13
C LEU A 16 3.63 -2.05 -28.41
N ARG A 17 4.98 -1.99 -28.31
CA ARG A 17 5.87 -2.05 -29.47
C ARG A 17 5.79 -3.38 -30.22
N ALA A 18 5.63 -4.48 -29.51
CA ALA A 18 5.43 -5.80 -30.14
C ALA A 18 4.10 -5.86 -30.93
N LEU A 19 3.12 -5.04 -30.56
CA LEU A 19 1.82 -4.97 -31.23
C LEU A 19 1.76 -3.92 -32.36
N LEU A 20 2.80 -3.12 -32.59
CA LEU A 20 2.80 -2.09 -33.64
C LEU A 20 2.40 -2.59 -35.03
N PRO A 21 2.71 -3.82 -35.49
CA PRO A 21 2.23 -4.33 -36.76
C PRO A 21 0.70 -4.44 -36.86
N VAL A 22 0.01 -4.52 -35.71
CA VAL A 22 -1.45 -4.70 -35.62
C VAL A 22 -2.13 -3.42 -35.12
N LEU A 23 -1.45 -2.67 -34.24
CA LEU A 23 -1.95 -1.46 -33.60
C LEU A 23 -1.08 -0.25 -34.03
N ALA A 24 -1.64 0.65 -34.79
CA ALA A 24 -0.96 1.91 -35.19
C ALA A 24 -0.92 2.89 -34.01
N ILE A 25 0.09 2.74 -33.13
CA ILE A 25 0.29 3.60 -31.97
C ILE A 25 1.56 4.43 -32.18
N SER A 26 1.47 5.75 -32.09
CA SER A 26 2.64 6.63 -32.16
C SER A 26 3.45 6.65 -30.87
N ASP A 27 4.76 6.90 -30.96
CA ASP A 27 5.62 7.10 -29.81
C ASP A 27 5.13 8.25 -28.90
N ALA A 28 4.53 9.29 -29.47
CA ALA A 28 3.92 10.38 -28.71
C ALA A 28 2.75 9.87 -27.85
N ALA A 29 1.85 9.05 -28.42
CA ALA A 29 0.74 8.47 -27.68
C ALA A 29 1.22 7.55 -26.54
N ILE A 30 2.27 6.73 -26.76
CA ILE A 30 2.90 5.91 -25.74
C ILE A 30 3.46 6.80 -24.61
N ALA A 31 4.20 7.85 -24.96
CA ALA A 31 4.78 8.76 -23.99
C ALA A 31 3.71 9.51 -23.18
N ASP A 32 2.63 9.93 -23.80
CA ASP A 32 1.49 10.59 -23.13
C ASP A 32 0.77 9.62 -22.19
N GLY A 33 0.52 8.39 -22.64
CA GLY A 33 -0.08 7.33 -21.84
C GLY A 33 0.75 7.06 -20.57
N VAL A 34 2.07 6.91 -20.70
CA VAL A 34 2.97 6.68 -19.55
C VAL A 34 3.00 7.88 -18.60
N ARG A 35 2.98 9.12 -19.12
CA ARG A 35 2.96 10.32 -18.27
C ARG A 35 1.65 10.51 -17.53
N SER A 36 0.55 10.22 -18.17
CA SER A 36 -0.80 10.43 -17.65
C SER A 36 -1.35 9.26 -16.84
N ALA A 37 -0.75 8.05 -16.96
CA ALA A 37 -1.20 6.86 -16.23
C ALA A 37 -1.30 7.12 -14.74
N ARG A 38 -2.46 6.89 -14.17
CA ARG A 38 -2.75 6.92 -12.73
C ARG A 38 -3.50 5.64 -12.39
N LEU A 39 -2.94 4.86 -11.49
CA LEU A 39 -3.54 3.62 -11.03
C LEU A 39 -3.90 3.77 -9.54
N ALA A 40 -5.16 3.57 -9.21
CA ALA A 40 -5.61 3.58 -7.83
C ALA A 40 -4.85 2.51 -7.02
N GLY A 41 -4.39 2.87 -5.83
CA GLY A 41 -3.67 1.97 -4.96
C GLY A 41 -2.28 1.52 -5.46
N ARG A 42 -1.68 2.22 -6.40
CA ARG A 42 -0.29 1.99 -6.85
C ARG A 42 0.56 3.21 -6.54
N MET A 43 1.17 3.22 -5.35
CA MET A 43 1.88 4.38 -4.82
C MET A 43 1.06 5.66 -4.98
N GLN A 44 -0.23 5.55 -4.70
CA GLN A 44 -1.15 6.67 -4.75
C GLN A 44 -0.94 7.55 -3.53
N VAL A 45 -0.52 8.78 -3.76
CA VAL A 45 -0.29 9.76 -2.70
C VAL A 45 -1.47 10.73 -2.64
N LEU A 46 -2.10 10.81 -1.49
CA LEU A 46 -3.11 11.81 -1.15
C LEU A 46 -2.44 12.89 -0.28
N PRO A 47 -2.22 14.09 -0.82
CA PRO A 47 -1.55 15.17 -0.08
C PRO A 47 -2.44 15.73 1.02
N GLY A 48 -1.82 16.22 2.10
CA GLY A 48 -2.51 16.84 3.21
C GLY A 48 -1.55 17.17 4.35
N PRO A 49 -2.04 17.75 5.46
CA PRO A 49 -1.23 17.93 6.67
C PRO A 49 -0.65 16.60 7.17
N VAL A 50 -1.40 15.52 7.03
CA VAL A 50 -0.97 14.12 7.11
C VAL A 50 -1.07 13.55 5.70
N GLU A 51 0.05 13.15 5.13
CA GLU A 51 0.09 12.49 3.83
C GLU A 51 -0.44 11.07 3.95
N ILE A 52 -1.28 10.62 3.00
CA ILE A 52 -1.74 9.23 2.95
C ILE A 52 -1.20 8.60 1.67
N VAL A 53 -0.48 7.49 1.82
CA VAL A 53 0.05 6.68 0.72
C VAL A 53 -0.70 5.36 0.68
N LEU A 54 -1.26 5.01 -0.48
CA LEU A 54 -1.97 3.75 -0.69
C LEU A 54 -1.20 2.91 -1.71
N ASP A 55 -0.86 1.68 -1.32
CA ASP A 55 -0.20 0.73 -2.22
C ASP A 55 -0.74 -0.69 -2.01
N VAL A 56 -1.09 -1.38 -3.10
CA VAL A 56 -1.59 -2.76 -3.06
C VAL A 56 -0.47 -3.81 -2.93
N ALA A 57 0.69 -3.44 -2.44
CA ALA A 57 1.75 -4.39 -2.11
C ALA A 57 1.18 -5.53 -1.25
N HIS A 58 1.34 -6.78 -1.71
CA HIS A 58 0.72 -7.97 -1.11
C HIS A 58 1.63 -9.20 -1.18
N ASN A 59 2.93 -8.98 -1.31
CA ASN A 59 3.97 -9.99 -1.26
C ASN A 59 5.30 -9.36 -0.82
N PRO A 60 6.28 -10.14 -0.36
CA PRO A 60 7.55 -9.62 0.15
C PRO A 60 8.33 -8.75 -0.84
N GLN A 61 8.30 -9.10 -2.13
CA GLN A 61 8.99 -8.32 -3.16
C GLN A 61 8.38 -6.92 -3.33
N ALA A 62 7.05 -6.82 -3.35
CA ALA A 62 6.36 -5.54 -3.41
C ALA A 62 6.57 -4.72 -2.12
N ALA A 63 6.58 -5.38 -0.95
CA ALA A 63 6.90 -4.75 0.32
C ALA A 63 8.32 -4.17 0.34
N GLN A 64 9.30 -4.88 -0.22
CA GLN A 64 10.68 -4.36 -0.38
C GLN A 64 10.72 -3.11 -1.26
N GLN A 65 9.97 -3.07 -2.38
CA GLN A 65 9.90 -1.87 -3.23
C GLN A 65 9.26 -0.69 -2.50
N LEU A 66 8.22 -0.95 -1.70
CA LEU A 66 7.61 0.06 -0.84
C LEU A 66 8.62 0.55 0.22
N ALA A 67 9.39 -0.34 0.84
CA ALA A 67 10.44 0.00 1.81
C ALA A 67 11.53 0.90 1.19
N VAL A 68 12.00 0.58 -0.01
CA VAL A 68 12.97 1.42 -0.75
C VAL A 68 12.40 2.82 -0.97
N TRP A 69 11.14 2.92 -1.37
CA TRP A 69 10.50 4.21 -1.59
C TRP A 69 10.35 5.00 -0.29
N LEU A 70 9.91 4.36 0.81
CA LEU A 70 9.79 5.00 2.13
C LEU A 70 11.14 5.51 2.64
N GLY A 71 12.21 4.73 2.45
CA GLY A 71 13.57 5.11 2.82
C GLY A 71 14.07 6.35 2.08
N ALA A 72 13.76 6.44 0.78
CA ALA A 72 14.13 7.58 -0.08
C ALA A 72 13.22 8.81 0.11
N ASN A 73 12.01 8.64 0.67
CA ASN A 73 11.01 9.70 0.80
C ASN A 73 10.51 9.79 2.25
N ARG A 74 11.42 10.08 3.19
CA ARG A 74 11.06 10.19 4.61
C ARG A 74 10.13 11.39 4.84
N PRO A 75 9.03 11.21 5.61
CA PRO A 75 8.21 12.34 6.05
C PRO A 75 8.99 13.20 7.07
N ARG A 76 8.47 14.36 7.42
CA ARG A 76 9.02 15.18 8.52
C ARG A 76 8.74 14.56 9.90
N GLY A 77 7.63 13.85 10.03
CA GLY A 77 7.18 13.12 11.21
C GLY A 77 7.36 11.62 11.06
N ALA A 78 6.42 10.87 11.63
CA ALA A 78 6.41 9.42 11.66
C ALA A 78 5.71 8.80 10.43
N ASN A 79 6.07 7.55 10.10
CA ASN A 79 5.30 6.68 9.21
C ASN A 79 4.39 5.76 10.04
N LEU A 80 3.08 5.86 9.83
CA LEU A 80 2.06 5.03 10.44
C LEU A 80 1.53 4.03 9.41
N ALA A 81 1.67 2.73 9.65
CA ALA A 81 1.17 1.70 8.73
C ALA A 81 -0.25 1.27 9.10
N VAL A 82 -1.15 1.26 8.14
CA VAL A 82 -2.42 0.52 8.19
C VAL A 82 -2.24 -0.73 7.33
N PHE A 83 -2.20 -1.89 7.96
CA PHE A 83 -1.86 -3.16 7.30
C PHE A 83 -2.92 -4.22 7.53
N ALA A 84 -3.39 -4.79 6.44
CA ALA A 84 -4.24 -5.98 6.44
C ALA A 84 -3.93 -6.80 5.19
N ALA A 85 -3.91 -8.12 5.33
CA ALA A 85 -3.55 -9.02 4.25
C ALA A 85 -4.44 -10.26 4.23
N LEU A 86 -4.51 -10.92 3.09
CA LEU A 86 -5.21 -12.20 2.95
C LEU A 86 -4.47 -13.32 3.68
N ALA A 87 -5.20 -14.34 4.12
CA ALA A 87 -4.68 -15.43 4.97
C ALA A 87 -3.56 -16.25 4.32
N ASP A 88 -3.54 -16.32 2.98
CA ASP A 88 -2.58 -17.08 2.18
C ASP A 88 -1.26 -16.32 1.90
N LYS A 89 -1.09 -15.10 2.42
CA LYS A 89 0.08 -14.26 2.14
C LYS A 89 1.20 -14.45 3.15
N ASP A 90 2.43 -14.21 2.68
CA ASP A 90 3.65 -14.24 3.49
C ASP A 90 3.82 -12.91 4.25
N VAL A 91 2.90 -12.68 5.20
CA VAL A 91 2.81 -11.43 5.95
C VAL A 91 4.03 -11.17 6.85
N ALA A 92 4.71 -12.24 7.29
CA ALA A 92 5.90 -12.09 8.13
C ALA A 92 7.04 -11.41 7.36
N ASN A 93 7.31 -11.85 6.14
CA ASN A 93 8.34 -11.24 5.29
C ASN A 93 7.91 -9.87 4.74
N GLU A 94 6.60 -9.63 4.53
CA GLU A 94 6.09 -8.30 4.17
C GLU A 94 6.34 -7.29 5.31
N VAL A 95 6.00 -7.65 6.55
CA VAL A 95 6.23 -6.82 7.74
C VAL A 95 7.72 -6.62 7.96
N ALA A 96 8.52 -7.70 7.92
CA ALA A 96 9.97 -7.62 8.12
C ALA A 96 10.66 -6.63 7.16
N ALA A 97 10.23 -6.59 5.89
CA ALA A 97 10.77 -5.66 4.90
C ALA A 97 10.52 -4.18 5.25
N LEU A 98 9.46 -3.88 6.02
CA LEU A 98 9.01 -2.52 6.29
C LEU A 98 9.32 -2.04 7.71
N MET A 99 9.72 -2.93 8.63
CA MET A 99 9.92 -2.61 10.04
C MET A 99 10.85 -1.41 10.29
N ALA A 100 11.91 -1.27 9.49
CA ALA A 100 12.88 -0.16 9.64
C ALA A 100 12.33 1.21 9.18
N HIS A 101 11.15 1.22 8.55
CA HIS A 101 10.57 2.40 7.92
C HIS A 101 9.21 2.80 8.53
N ILE A 102 8.65 1.97 9.40
CA ILE A 102 7.34 2.19 10.04
C ILE A 102 7.53 2.37 11.54
N ASP A 103 7.00 3.44 12.08
CA ASP A 103 7.10 3.78 13.49
C ASP A 103 5.93 3.20 14.30
N LEU A 104 4.72 3.17 13.72
CA LEU A 104 3.51 2.66 14.37
C LEU A 104 2.70 1.78 13.40
N TRP A 105 2.19 0.65 13.91
CA TRP A 105 1.41 -0.31 13.14
C TRP A 105 -0.05 -0.36 13.61
N TYR A 106 -0.97 -0.22 12.68
CA TYR A 106 -2.41 -0.39 12.85
C TYR A 106 -2.81 -1.62 12.03
N LEU A 107 -2.77 -2.79 12.68
CA LEU A 107 -3.14 -4.04 12.04
C LEU A 107 -4.65 -4.16 11.96
N ALA A 108 -5.17 -4.65 10.83
CA ALA A 108 -6.60 -4.83 10.64
C ALA A 108 -6.94 -6.23 10.18
N GLY A 109 -8.15 -6.69 10.53
CA GLY A 109 -8.77 -7.86 9.93
C GLY A 109 -9.33 -7.52 8.55
N LEU A 110 -9.35 -8.52 7.66
CA LEU A 110 -10.13 -8.52 6.43
C LEU A 110 -11.22 -9.58 6.59
N ALA A 111 -12.46 -9.14 6.81
CA ALA A 111 -13.59 -10.04 6.88
C ALA A 111 -14.04 -10.43 5.47
N ASP A 112 -14.44 -11.69 5.33
CA ASP A 112 -15.25 -12.26 4.24
C ASP A 112 -14.80 -11.94 2.79
N VAL A 113 -13.54 -12.19 2.50
CA VAL A 113 -13.02 -12.06 1.14
C VAL A 113 -12.89 -13.45 0.49
N GLY A 114 -14.03 -14.02 0.11
CA GLY A 114 -14.07 -15.29 -0.65
C GLY A 114 -13.31 -16.44 0.02
N GLY A 115 -13.42 -16.59 1.34
CA GLY A 115 -12.72 -17.62 2.12
C GLY A 115 -11.22 -17.35 2.38
N ARG A 116 -10.66 -16.23 1.90
CA ARG A 116 -9.26 -15.85 2.12
C ARG A 116 -9.09 -14.69 3.09
N GLY A 117 -10.17 -14.17 3.64
CA GLY A 117 -10.13 -13.18 4.72
C GLY A 117 -9.53 -13.78 5.98
N GLN A 118 -8.99 -12.94 6.86
CA GLN A 118 -8.54 -13.36 8.18
C GLN A 118 -8.85 -12.29 9.23
N PRO A 119 -9.31 -12.70 10.43
CA PRO A 119 -9.41 -11.79 11.57
C PRO A 119 -8.05 -11.25 11.96
N VAL A 120 -8.03 -10.07 12.58
CA VAL A 120 -6.77 -9.44 13.01
C VAL A 120 -5.97 -10.30 13.99
N GLU A 121 -6.62 -11.13 14.79
CA GLU A 121 -5.97 -12.08 15.71
C GLU A 121 -5.13 -13.12 14.99
N GLN A 122 -5.59 -13.63 13.85
CA GLN A 122 -4.81 -14.54 13.00
C GLN A 122 -3.61 -13.83 12.36
N LEU A 123 -3.80 -12.60 11.90
CA LEU A 123 -2.71 -11.76 11.41
C LEU A 123 -1.68 -11.53 12.53
N TRP A 124 -2.15 -11.17 13.74
CA TRP A 124 -1.27 -10.97 14.91
C TRP A 124 -0.46 -12.21 15.28
N GLN A 125 -1.04 -13.40 15.21
CA GLN A 125 -0.30 -14.65 15.47
C GLN A 125 0.90 -14.82 14.54
N LYS A 126 0.82 -14.31 13.31
CA LYS A 126 1.90 -14.42 12.31
C LYS A 126 2.98 -13.34 12.46
N VAL A 127 2.61 -12.12 12.90
CA VAL A 127 3.53 -10.97 12.88
C VAL A 127 3.82 -10.38 14.26
N GLY A 128 3.09 -10.78 15.30
CA GLY A 128 3.19 -10.18 16.63
C GLY A 128 4.56 -10.36 17.29
N SER A 129 5.29 -11.42 16.96
CA SER A 129 6.67 -11.62 17.42
C SER A 129 7.68 -10.66 16.79
N LEU A 130 7.36 -10.14 15.60
CA LEU A 130 8.19 -9.16 14.88
C LEU A 130 7.92 -7.74 15.40
N LEU A 131 6.70 -7.48 15.89
CA LEU A 131 6.25 -6.15 16.32
C LEU A 131 6.20 -6.09 17.84
N SER A 132 6.84 -5.09 18.45
CA SER A 132 6.67 -4.85 19.88
C SER A 132 5.24 -4.38 20.15
N ARG A 133 4.67 -4.74 21.34
CA ARG A 133 3.30 -4.36 21.71
C ARG A 133 3.07 -2.85 21.75
N SER A 134 4.10 -2.08 22.03
CA SER A 134 4.04 -0.61 22.07
C SER A 134 3.98 0.04 20.69
N LEU A 135 4.32 -0.71 19.63
CA LEU A 135 4.37 -0.21 18.25
C LEU A 135 3.20 -0.69 17.39
N ALA A 136 2.34 -1.56 17.88
CA ALA A 136 1.24 -2.14 17.12
C ALA A 136 -0.08 -2.13 17.86
N THR A 137 -1.15 -1.73 17.20
CA THR A 137 -2.54 -1.85 17.64
C THR A 137 -3.33 -2.75 16.70
N ARG A 138 -4.41 -3.36 17.19
CA ARG A 138 -5.24 -4.31 16.45
C ARG A 138 -6.66 -3.76 16.31
N HIS A 139 -7.22 -3.87 15.12
CA HIS A 139 -8.54 -3.36 14.77
C HIS A 139 -9.31 -4.42 13.99
N ALA A 140 -10.61 -4.51 14.20
CA ALA A 140 -11.43 -5.51 13.53
C ALA A 140 -11.50 -5.28 12.00
N THR A 141 -11.43 -4.01 11.55
CA THR A 141 -11.53 -3.65 10.13
C THR A 141 -10.49 -2.60 9.73
N VAL A 142 -10.22 -2.52 8.42
CA VAL A 142 -9.35 -1.49 7.82
C VAL A 142 -9.86 -0.08 8.11
N VAL A 143 -11.18 0.12 8.07
CA VAL A 143 -11.81 1.42 8.35
C VAL A 143 -11.49 1.88 9.77
N GLN A 144 -11.59 0.97 10.76
CA GLN A 144 -11.26 1.27 12.16
C GLN A 144 -9.77 1.56 12.33
N ALA A 145 -8.90 0.76 11.71
CA ALA A 145 -7.45 0.97 11.75
C ALA A 145 -7.07 2.32 11.15
N LEU A 146 -7.64 2.67 10.00
CA LEU A 146 -7.39 3.95 9.33
C LEU A 146 -7.90 5.13 10.18
N ALA A 147 -9.09 5.01 10.77
CA ALA A 147 -9.62 6.04 11.67
C ALA A 147 -8.72 6.25 12.90
N ALA A 148 -8.22 5.18 13.50
CA ALA A 148 -7.29 5.23 14.63
C ALA A 148 -5.95 5.87 14.22
N ALA A 149 -5.38 5.48 13.08
CA ALA A 149 -4.15 6.07 12.54
C ALA A 149 -4.33 7.57 12.28
N ARG A 150 -5.42 7.99 11.64
CA ARG A 150 -5.73 9.41 11.39
C ARG A 150 -5.90 10.21 12.68
N LYS A 151 -6.49 9.62 13.71
CA LYS A 151 -6.68 10.27 15.03
C LYS A 151 -5.35 10.49 15.76
N SER A 152 -4.39 9.61 15.61
CA SER A 152 -3.08 9.69 16.28
C SER A 152 -2.06 10.51 15.48
N ALA A 153 -2.22 10.60 14.16
CA ALA A 153 -1.28 11.28 13.28
C ALA A 153 -1.29 12.80 13.50
N ARG A 154 -0.13 13.40 13.34
CA ARG A 154 0.13 14.84 13.44
C ARG A 154 0.56 15.40 12.10
N ALA A 155 0.48 16.71 11.94
CA ALA A 155 0.98 17.37 10.73
C ALA A 155 2.45 17.02 10.48
N GLY A 156 2.75 16.58 9.27
CA GLY A 156 4.08 16.08 8.88
C GLY A 156 4.24 14.58 8.95
N ASP A 157 3.31 13.85 9.58
CA ASP A 157 3.27 12.38 9.54
C ASP A 157 2.73 11.86 8.21
N ARG A 158 2.98 10.57 7.96
CA ARG A 158 2.46 9.84 6.83
C ARG A 158 1.75 8.58 7.28
N ILE A 159 0.57 8.33 6.72
CA ILE A 159 -0.14 7.05 6.85
C ILE A 159 0.10 6.25 5.59
N VAL A 160 0.60 5.02 5.73
CA VAL A 160 0.86 4.07 4.64
C VAL A 160 -0.15 2.93 4.74
N VAL A 161 -1.05 2.81 3.76
CA VAL A 161 -2.07 1.75 3.71
C VAL A 161 -1.65 0.72 2.68
N PHE A 162 -1.47 -0.55 3.10
CA PHE A 162 -1.01 -1.60 2.19
C PHE A 162 -1.41 -3.01 2.65
N GLY A 163 -1.07 -4.03 1.83
CA GLY A 163 -1.18 -5.45 2.10
C GLY A 163 -2.17 -6.22 1.22
N SER A 164 -3.12 -5.56 0.57
CA SER A 164 -3.98 -6.18 -0.44
C SER A 164 -4.79 -5.15 -1.22
N PHE A 165 -5.38 -5.58 -2.36
CA PHE A 165 -6.37 -4.75 -3.06
C PHE A 165 -7.61 -4.47 -2.21
N HIS A 166 -8.02 -5.40 -1.35
CA HIS A 166 -9.16 -5.23 -0.44
C HIS A 166 -8.86 -4.17 0.62
N THR A 167 -7.68 -4.22 1.22
CA THR A 167 -7.21 -3.22 2.19
C THR A 167 -7.25 -1.81 1.61
N VAL A 168 -6.69 -1.65 0.43
CA VAL A 168 -6.67 -0.34 -0.24
C VAL A 168 -8.06 0.08 -0.70
N GLY A 169 -8.89 -0.85 -1.17
CA GLY A 169 -10.27 -0.59 -1.58
C GLY A 169 -11.13 -0.07 -0.43
N GLU A 170 -11.09 -0.75 0.75
CA GLU A 170 -11.80 -0.30 1.95
C GLU A 170 -11.30 1.08 2.43
N ALA A 171 -9.99 1.30 2.39
CA ALA A 171 -9.42 2.58 2.76
C ALA A 171 -9.85 3.71 1.80
N LEU A 172 -9.84 3.46 0.50
CA LEU A 172 -10.30 4.44 -0.51
C LEU A 172 -11.78 4.77 -0.31
N ALA A 173 -12.63 3.77 -0.06
CA ALA A 173 -14.04 3.98 0.23
C ALA A 173 -14.25 4.85 1.48
N ALA A 174 -13.46 4.61 2.54
CA ALA A 174 -13.51 5.40 3.78
C ALA A 174 -12.94 6.83 3.65
N LEU A 175 -12.10 7.08 2.64
CA LEU A 175 -11.50 8.39 2.36
C LEU A 175 -12.30 9.20 1.34
N ALA A 176 -13.26 8.59 0.64
CA ALA A 176 -14.13 9.29 -0.28
C ALA A 176 -14.98 10.34 0.48
N PRO A 177 -15.21 11.53 -0.10
CA PRO A 177 -16.15 12.47 0.48
C PRO A 177 -17.52 11.82 0.66
N ALA A 178 -18.18 12.10 1.78
CA ALA A 178 -19.59 11.72 1.92
C ALA A 178 -20.39 12.37 0.78
N ALA A 179 -21.14 11.54 0.05
CA ALA A 179 -21.96 11.98 -1.07
C ALA A 179 -23.12 12.88 -0.58
#